data_4c79dba1007d12db34bf4cbcb6670056
#
_entry.id   4c79dba1007d12db34bf4cbcb6670056
#
_cell.length_a   1.000
_cell.length_b   1.000
_cell.length_c   1.000
_cell.angle_alpha   90.00
_cell.angle_beta   90.00
_cell.angle_gamma   90.00
#
_symmetry.space_group_name_H-M   'P 1'
#
loop_
_entity.id
_entity.type
_entity.pdbx_description
1 polymer ?
#
loop_
_entity_poly.entity_id
_entity_poly.type
_entity_poly.pdbx_seq_one_letter_code
_entity_poly.pdbx_strand_id
1 'polypeptide(L)'
;MQPVKQTEQVLVIPCSGIGKVHGLISREATYLVTDELAPEQADTLCLALLVKGDEEAVARVQTQPCITIDGCPKACAQKNVALAGGQTDCAFQVLQVLKQHRGAQPGSASGLNEVGWNVTRELAELVRDKVAELSGCEVKR
;
A
#
# COMPACT_ATOMS: atom_id res chain seq x y z
N MET A 1 25.20 16.54 0.36
CA MET A 1 24.58 16.36 0.20
C MET A 1 23.84 15.98 0.18
N GLN A 2 23.44 15.82 0.49
CA GLN A 2 22.79 15.33 0.53
C GLN A 2 21.95 15.05 0.38
N PRO A 3 21.77 15.15 -0.07
CA PRO A 3 20.63 14.76 -0.35
C PRO A 3 19.82 13.88 0.25
N VAL A 4 19.76 13.74 0.79
CA VAL A 4 19.24 12.96 1.54
C VAL A 4 17.84 12.94 1.68
N LYS A 5 17.25 13.92 1.77
CA LYS A 5 15.91 13.91 1.97
C LYS A 5 15.21 13.35 0.90
N GLN A 6 15.75 13.39 -0.19
CA GLN A 6 15.01 12.85 -1.23
C GLN A 6 14.98 11.39 -1.13
N THR A 7 15.66 10.82 -0.23
CA THR A 7 15.54 9.39 -0.11
C THR A 7 14.34 9.01 0.69
N GLU A 8 13.54 9.97 1.14
CA GLU A 8 12.39 9.63 1.87
C GLU A 8 11.32 9.12 0.96
N GLN A 9 11.22 7.84 0.83
CA GLN A 9 10.18 7.23 0.01
C GLN A 9 8.90 7.08 0.80
N VAL A 10 7.78 7.05 0.09
CA VAL A 10 6.49 6.77 0.69
C VAL A 10 6.37 5.26 0.83
N LEU A 11 6.04 4.80 2.03
CA LEU A 11 5.85 3.38 2.25
C LEU A 11 4.43 2.99 1.91
N VAL A 12 4.28 1.99 1.05
CA VAL A 12 2.98 1.44 0.71
C VAL A 12 2.92 0.06 1.35
N ILE A 13 2.06 -0.11 2.31
CA ILE A 13 2.04 -1.31 3.14
C ILE A 13 0.71 -2.05 2.95
N PRO A 14 0.75 -3.22 2.28
CA PRO A 14 -0.47 -3.99 2.09
C PRO A 14 -0.71 -4.90 3.27
N CYS A 15 -1.97 -5.27 3.48
CA CYS A 15 -2.29 -6.27 4.48
C CYS A 15 -1.79 -7.63 4.00
N SER A 16 -1.60 -8.55 4.93
CA SER A 16 -1.13 -9.87 4.57
C SER A 16 -2.16 -10.70 3.84
N GLY A 17 -3.40 -10.60 4.22
CA GLY A 17 -4.56 -11.17 3.52
C GLY A 17 -4.36 -12.49 2.78
N ILE A 18 -3.48 -13.35 3.26
CA ILE A 18 -3.23 -14.62 2.60
C ILE A 18 -4.48 -15.47 2.68
N GLY A 19 -4.82 -16.09 1.55
CA GLY A 19 -6.01 -16.92 1.50
C GLY A 19 -7.25 -16.19 1.04
N LYS A 20 -7.14 -14.90 0.74
CA LYS A 20 -8.28 -14.14 0.24
C LYS A 20 -7.87 -13.33 -0.98
N VAL A 21 -8.79 -13.26 -1.94
CA VAL A 21 -8.51 -12.51 -3.17
C VAL A 21 -8.29 -11.03 -2.89
N HIS A 22 -8.97 -10.49 -1.90
CA HIS A 22 -8.80 -9.07 -1.57
C HIS A 22 -7.38 -8.79 -1.08
N GLY A 23 -6.81 -9.72 -0.31
CA GLY A 23 -5.43 -9.58 0.11
C GLY A 23 -4.47 -9.67 -1.06
N LEU A 24 -4.75 -10.56 -2.01
CA LEU A 24 -3.93 -10.66 -3.20
C LEU A 24 -3.98 -9.35 -4.00
N ILE A 25 -5.16 -8.75 -4.14
CA ILE A 25 -5.27 -7.47 -4.83
C ILE A 25 -4.43 -6.40 -4.13
N SER A 26 -4.47 -6.36 -2.79
CA SER A 26 -3.70 -5.35 -2.07
C SER A 26 -2.20 -5.53 -2.30
N ARG A 27 -1.73 -6.77 -2.31
CA ARG A 27 -0.31 -7.03 -2.53
C ARG A 27 0.11 -6.72 -3.96
N GLU A 28 -0.69 -7.14 -4.94
CA GLU A 28 -0.34 -6.91 -6.33
C GLU A 28 -0.40 -5.42 -6.67
N ALA A 29 -1.36 -4.70 -6.11
CA ALA A 29 -1.42 -3.26 -6.32
C ALA A 29 -0.17 -2.58 -5.76
N THR A 30 0.28 -3.03 -4.58
CA THR A 30 1.49 -2.49 -4.00
C THR A 30 2.68 -2.73 -4.92
N TYR A 31 2.82 -3.94 -5.45
CA TYR A 31 3.95 -4.25 -6.32
C TYR A 31 3.90 -3.45 -7.61
N LEU A 32 2.72 -3.21 -8.15
CA LEU A 32 2.62 -2.37 -9.33
C LEU A 32 3.15 -0.96 -9.04
N VAL A 33 2.83 -0.44 -7.87
CA VAL A 33 3.29 0.89 -7.50
C VAL A 33 4.80 0.90 -7.29
N THR A 34 5.32 -0.05 -6.52
CA THR A 34 6.74 -0.01 -6.16
C THR A 34 7.65 -0.47 -7.29
N ASP A 35 7.15 -1.32 -8.19
CA ASP A 35 7.99 -1.86 -9.24
C ASP A 35 7.83 -1.14 -10.58
N GLU A 36 6.67 -0.57 -10.84
CA GLU A 36 6.39 -0.01 -12.17
C GLU A 36 5.93 1.43 -12.17
N LEU A 37 5.01 1.80 -11.31
CA LEU A 37 4.39 3.11 -11.41
C LEU A 37 5.18 4.21 -10.71
N ALA A 38 5.80 3.90 -9.60
CA ALA A 38 6.56 4.91 -8.85
C ALA A 38 7.74 4.27 -8.14
N PRO A 39 8.63 3.59 -8.87
CA PRO A 39 9.70 2.82 -8.22
C PRO A 39 10.69 3.68 -7.46
N GLU A 40 10.82 4.95 -7.81
CA GLU A 40 11.76 5.80 -7.12
C GLU A 40 11.14 6.54 -5.96
N GLN A 41 9.81 6.59 -5.90
CA GLN A 41 9.12 7.35 -4.89
C GLN A 41 8.44 6.49 -3.84
N ALA A 42 8.30 5.20 -4.09
CA ALA A 42 7.56 4.31 -3.20
C ALA A 42 8.36 3.06 -2.89
N ASP A 43 8.19 2.58 -1.68
CA ASP A 43 8.78 1.32 -1.26
C ASP A 43 7.75 0.61 -0.42
N THR A 44 8.00 -0.63 -0.10
CA THR A 44 7.08 -1.40 0.73
C THR A 44 7.87 -2.14 1.79
N LEU A 45 7.16 -2.61 2.80
CA LEU A 45 7.77 -3.53 3.75
C LEU A 45 6.71 -4.54 4.16
N CYS A 46 7.18 -5.66 4.66
CA CYS A 46 6.29 -6.74 5.04
C CYS A 46 5.59 -6.41 6.34
N LEU A 47 4.27 -6.53 6.35
CA LEU A 47 3.51 -6.24 7.57
C LEU A 47 3.96 -7.10 8.74
N ALA A 48 4.40 -8.33 8.47
CA ALA A 48 4.87 -9.22 9.51
C ALA A 48 6.06 -8.63 10.27
N LEU A 49 6.88 -7.82 9.61
CA LEU A 49 7.99 -7.18 10.29
C LEU A 49 7.51 -6.19 11.34
N LEU A 50 6.43 -5.50 11.04
CA LEU A 50 5.86 -4.59 12.05
C LEU A 50 5.26 -5.36 13.19
N VAL A 51 4.59 -6.47 12.89
CA VAL A 51 3.96 -7.27 13.91
C VAL A 51 5.00 -7.82 14.87
N LYS A 52 6.15 -8.26 14.34
CA LYS A 52 7.17 -8.82 15.21
C LYS A 52 8.05 -7.76 15.84
N GLY A 53 7.89 -6.50 15.45
CA GLY A 53 8.65 -5.43 16.07
C GLY A 53 10.07 -5.24 15.55
N ASP A 54 10.27 -5.56 14.26
CA ASP A 54 11.57 -5.36 13.64
C ASP A 54 11.97 -3.89 13.75
N GLU A 55 13.15 -3.64 14.27
CA GLU A 55 13.56 -2.27 14.60
C GLU A 55 13.63 -1.36 13.39
N GLU A 56 14.14 -1.87 12.29
CA GLU A 56 14.26 -1.05 11.09
C GLU A 56 12.88 -0.74 10.51
N ALA A 57 12.00 -1.74 10.46
CA ALA A 57 10.66 -1.53 9.92
C ALA A 57 9.88 -0.54 10.77
N VAL A 58 9.98 -0.68 12.10
CA VAL A 58 9.30 0.23 13.01
C VAL A 58 9.83 1.65 12.83
N ALA A 59 11.14 1.82 12.74
CA ALA A 59 11.71 3.13 12.55
C ALA A 59 11.23 3.77 11.24
N ARG A 60 11.10 2.97 10.19
CA ARG A 60 10.67 3.51 8.91
C ARG A 60 9.23 4.02 8.97
N VAL A 61 8.32 3.27 9.60
CA VAL A 61 6.94 3.74 9.64
C VAL A 61 6.77 4.94 10.55
N GLN A 62 7.70 5.13 11.50
CA GLN A 62 7.64 6.30 12.37
C GLN A 62 8.15 7.56 11.69
N THR A 63 8.97 7.42 10.65
CA THR A 63 9.64 8.57 10.06
C THR A 63 9.27 8.84 8.62
N GLN A 64 8.66 7.90 7.91
CA GLN A 64 8.33 8.06 6.50
C GLN A 64 6.83 8.14 6.31
N PRO A 65 6.36 8.79 5.26
CA PRO A 65 4.92 8.79 4.96
C PRO A 65 4.45 7.36 4.67
N CYS A 66 3.26 7.03 5.13
CA CYS A 66 2.73 5.67 4.99
C CYS A 66 1.36 5.69 4.33
N ILE A 67 1.19 4.80 3.36
CA ILE A 67 -0.10 4.50 2.75
C ILE A 67 -0.37 3.04 3.04
N THR A 68 -1.57 2.73 3.53
CA THR A 68 -1.94 1.34 3.78
C THR A 68 -3.01 0.89 2.81
N ILE A 69 -2.95 -0.39 2.43
CA ILE A 69 -3.96 -0.99 1.57
C ILE A 69 -4.46 -2.25 2.27
N ASP A 70 -5.71 -2.21 2.70
CA ASP A 70 -6.30 -3.33 3.41
C ASP A 70 -7.36 -3.99 2.57
N GLY A 71 -7.38 -5.32 2.60
CA GLY A 71 -8.34 -6.09 1.83
C GLY A 71 -9.70 -6.20 2.47
N CYS A 72 -9.80 -5.93 3.77
CA CYS A 72 -11.06 -6.07 4.46
C CYS A 72 -11.21 -4.99 5.52
N PRO A 73 -12.42 -4.83 6.07
CA PRO A 73 -12.66 -3.76 7.05
C PRO A 73 -11.86 -3.86 8.33
N LYS A 74 -11.22 -5.01 8.60
CA LYS A 74 -10.42 -5.13 9.81
C LYS A 74 -9.21 -4.22 9.79
N ALA A 75 -8.77 -3.80 8.61
CA ALA A 75 -7.71 -2.79 8.47
C ALA A 75 -6.45 -3.15 9.21
N CYS A 76 -5.96 -4.37 8.99
CA CYS A 76 -4.79 -4.87 9.70
C CYS A 76 -3.55 -4.05 9.42
N ALA A 77 -3.35 -3.61 8.17
CA ALA A 77 -2.17 -2.81 7.86
C ALA A 77 -2.22 -1.48 8.60
N GLN A 78 -3.38 -0.83 8.56
CA GLN A 78 -3.52 0.45 9.23
C GLN A 78 -3.32 0.33 10.74
N LYS A 79 -3.89 -0.72 11.33
CA LYS A 79 -3.76 -0.91 12.76
C LYS A 79 -2.33 -1.20 13.18
N ASN A 80 -1.60 -1.97 12.38
CA ASN A 80 -0.25 -2.32 12.76
C ASN A 80 0.72 -1.17 12.55
N VAL A 81 0.48 -0.30 11.58
CA VAL A 81 1.26 0.92 11.47
C VAL A 81 1.07 1.77 12.72
N ALA A 82 -0.17 1.92 13.18
CA ALA A 82 -0.45 2.70 14.38
C ALA A 82 0.20 2.08 15.61
N LEU A 83 0.12 0.76 15.74
CA LEU A 83 0.74 0.09 16.89
C LEU A 83 2.24 0.25 16.91
N ALA A 84 2.85 0.38 15.74
CA ALA A 84 4.29 0.58 15.66
C ALA A 84 4.69 2.04 15.87
N GLY A 85 3.73 2.90 16.12
CA GLY A 85 4.03 4.31 16.35
C GLY A 85 4.04 5.18 15.11
N GLY A 86 3.63 4.61 13.98
CA GLY A 86 3.57 5.38 12.74
C GLY A 86 2.21 6.02 12.55
N GLN A 87 2.10 6.76 11.47
CA GLN A 87 0.87 7.42 11.12
C GLN A 87 0.53 7.08 9.68
N THR A 88 -0.70 6.65 9.44
CA THR A 88 -1.15 6.38 8.09
C THR A 88 -1.63 7.67 7.47
N ASP A 89 -0.94 8.10 6.43
CA ASP A 89 -1.31 9.36 5.75
C ASP A 89 -2.49 9.15 4.82
N CYS A 90 -2.64 7.95 4.29
CA CYS A 90 -3.80 7.63 3.48
C CYS A 90 -4.06 6.13 3.58
N ALA A 91 -5.30 5.74 3.78
CA ALA A 91 -5.68 4.34 3.91
C ALA A 91 -6.62 3.99 2.78
N PHE A 92 -6.26 2.96 2.01
CA PHE A 92 -7.10 2.45 0.95
C PHE A 92 -7.68 1.10 1.37
N GLN A 93 -8.88 0.82 0.90
CA GLN A 93 -9.47 -0.49 1.11
C GLN A 93 -9.90 -1.05 -0.23
N VAL A 94 -9.56 -2.30 -0.48
CA VAL A 94 -9.89 -2.96 -1.73
C VAL A 94 -11.41 -2.97 -1.94
N LEU A 95 -12.15 -3.14 -0.86
CA LEU A 95 -13.61 -3.18 -0.97
C LEU A 95 -14.18 -1.90 -1.56
N GLN A 96 -13.55 -0.76 -1.29
CA GLN A 96 -14.07 0.49 -1.82
C GLN A 96 -13.94 0.58 -3.33
N VAL A 97 -12.88 0.02 -3.87
CA VAL A 97 -12.71 -0.02 -5.32
C VAL A 97 -13.65 -1.05 -5.91
N LEU A 98 -13.78 -2.22 -5.27
CA LEU A 98 -14.66 -3.25 -5.77
C LEU A 98 -16.12 -2.84 -5.79
N LYS A 99 -16.52 -1.98 -4.88
CA LYS A 99 -17.91 -1.52 -4.86
C LYS A 99 -18.29 -0.80 -6.15
N GLN A 100 -17.33 -0.25 -6.84
CA GLN A 100 -17.59 0.43 -8.10
C GLN A 100 -17.71 -0.54 -9.27
N HIS A 101 -17.43 -1.81 -9.03
CA HIS A 101 -17.51 -2.85 -10.05
C HIS A 101 -18.48 -3.93 -9.56
N ARG A 102 -19.75 -3.59 -9.48
CA ARG A 102 -20.74 -4.47 -8.90
C ARG A 102 -20.79 -5.79 -9.62
N GLY A 103 -20.81 -6.86 -8.87
CA GLY A 103 -20.85 -8.19 -9.43
C GLY A 103 -19.53 -8.71 -9.94
N ALA A 104 -18.45 -7.95 -9.75
CA ALA A 104 -17.15 -8.36 -10.25
C ALA A 104 -16.64 -9.58 -9.50
N GLN A 105 -16.07 -10.52 -10.24
CA GLN A 105 -15.47 -11.72 -9.68
C GLN A 105 -13.98 -11.65 -10.01
N PRO A 106 -13.15 -11.16 -9.09
CA PRO A 106 -11.75 -10.87 -9.42
C PRO A 106 -10.83 -12.07 -9.49
N GLY A 107 -11.32 -13.24 -9.14
CA GLY A 107 -10.48 -14.43 -9.17
C GLY A 107 -10.42 -15.07 -7.81
N SER A 108 -9.30 -15.67 -7.50
CA SER A 108 -9.14 -16.38 -6.24
C SER A 108 -7.90 -15.89 -5.50
N ALA A 109 -7.68 -16.45 -4.31
CA ALA A 109 -6.54 -16.08 -3.50
C ALA A 109 -5.22 -16.43 -4.16
N SER A 110 -5.21 -17.38 -5.10
CA SER A 110 -3.99 -17.79 -5.75
C SER A 110 -3.80 -17.19 -7.14
N GLY A 111 -4.79 -16.52 -7.68
CA GLY A 111 -4.62 -15.90 -8.98
C GLY A 111 -5.76 -14.98 -9.34
N LEU A 112 -5.42 -13.83 -9.89
CA LEU A 112 -6.40 -12.87 -10.36
C LEU A 112 -6.77 -13.17 -11.80
N ASN A 113 -8.04 -12.98 -12.13
CA ASN A 113 -8.46 -13.03 -13.51
C ASN A 113 -8.37 -11.63 -14.12
N GLU A 114 -8.88 -11.46 -15.33
CA GLU A 114 -8.79 -10.18 -16.01
C GLU A 114 -9.48 -9.07 -15.21
N VAL A 115 -10.64 -9.37 -14.65
CA VAL A 115 -11.37 -8.40 -13.84
C VAL A 115 -10.55 -8.02 -12.61
N GLY A 116 -9.95 -9.03 -11.96
CA GLY A 116 -9.11 -8.78 -10.79
C GLY A 116 -7.93 -7.89 -11.12
N TRP A 117 -7.30 -8.12 -12.27
CA TRP A 117 -6.18 -7.28 -12.66
C TRP A 117 -6.61 -5.86 -13.00
N ASN A 118 -7.80 -5.70 -13.58
CA ASN A 118 -8.31 -4.35 -13.86
C ASN A 118 -8.56 -3.59 -12.57
N VAL A 119 -9.15 -4.24 -11.58
CA VAL A 119 -9.37 -3.63 -10.27
C VAL A 119 -8.03 -3.29 -9.61
N THR A 120 -7.08 -4.21 -9.70
CA THR A 120 -5.76 -4.02 -9.12
C THR A 120 -5.06 -2.81 -9.74
N ARG A 121 -5.11 -2.67 -11.06
CA ARG A 121 -4.51 -1.53 -11.73
C ARG A 121 -5.19 -0.24 -11.34
N GLU A 122 -6.49 -0.24 -11.25
CA GLU A 122 -7.21 0.96 -10.83
C GLU A 122 -6.79 1.38 -9.43
N LEU A 123 -6.71 0.43 -8.52
CA LEU A 123 -6.25 0.72 -7.16
C LEU A 123 -4.82 1.21 -7.16
N ALA A 124 -3.96 0.56 -7.94
CA ALA A 124 -2.55 0.94 -7.99
C ALA A 124 -2.39 2.37 -8.51
N GLU A 125 -3.21 2.77 -9.48
CA GLU A 125 -3.12 4.13 -9.99
C GLU A 125 -3.56 5.15 -8.96
N LEU A 126 -4.60 4.83 -8.20
CA LEU A 126 -5.02 5.71 -7.12
C LEU A 126 -3.92 5.85 -6.06
N VAL A 127 -3.28 4.75 -5.74
CA VAL A 127 -2.19 4.77 -4.77
C VAL A 127 -1.00 5.55 -5.33
N ARG A 128 -0.67 5.35 -6.62
CA ARG A 128 0.41 6.07 -7.25
C ARG A 128 0.19 7.57 -7.19
N ASP A 129 -1.05 8.00 -7.42
CA ASP A 129 -1.36 9.42 -7.36
C ASP A 129 -1.13 9.96 -5.96
N LYS A 130 -1.47 9.18 -4.94
CA LYS A 130 -1.25 9.62 -3.56
C LYS A 130 0.23 9.59 -3.20
N VAL A 131 0.99 8.63 -3.74
CA VAL A 131 2.44 8.62 -3.55
C VAL A 131 3.05 9.89 -4.11
N ALA A 132 2.64 10.28 -5.32
CA ALA A 132 3.15 11.49 -5.93
C ALA A 132 2.79 12.72 -5.10
N GLU A 133 1.58 12.74 -4.56
CA GLU A 133 1.15 13.85 -3.73
C GLU A 133 1.97 13.95 -2.45
N LEU A 134 2.21 12.82 -1.79
CA LEU A 134 2.96 12.83 -0.54
C LEU A 134 4.44 13.09 -0.75
N SER A 135 5.03 12.57 -1.83
CA SER A 135 6.44 12.74 -2.06
C SER A 135 6.75 14.06 -2.76
N GLY A 136 5.82 14.54 -3.56
CA GLY A 136 6.07 15.73 -4.35
C GLY A 136 5.45 16.98 -3.81
N CYS A 137 4.67 16.88 -2.75
CA CYS A 137 3.96 18.04 -2.32
C CYS A 137 4.89 19.13 -1.85
N GLU A 138 6.01 18.76 -1.31
CA GLU A 138 6.94 19.76 -0.91
C GLU A 138 7.52 20.42 -2.14
N VAL A 139 7.58 19.73 -3.24
CA VAL A 139 8.11 20.29 -4.44
C VAL A 139 7.19 21.31 -5.04
N LYS A 140 5.92 21.07 -4.89
CA LYS A 140 4.98 21.93 -5.47
C LYS A 140 4.84 23.20 -4.78
N ARG A 141 5.23 23.22 -3.59
CA ARG A 141 5.11 24.45 -2.91
C ARG A 141 6.15 25.35 -3.28
#